data_5d6a00147e609d017d603f0d20abf376
#
_entry.id   5d6a00147e609d017d603f0d20abf376
#
_cell.length_a   1.000
_cell.length_b   1.000
_cell.length_c   1.000
_cell.angle_alpha   90.00
_cell.angle_beta   90.00
_cell.angle_gamma   90.00
#
_symmetry.space_group_name_H-M   'P 1'
#
loop_
_entity.id
_entity.type
_entity.pdbx_description
1 polymer ?
#
loop_
_entity_poly.entity_id
_entity_poly.type
_entity_poly.pdbx_seq_one_letter_code
_entity_poly.pdbx_strand_id
1 'polypeptide(L)'
;MKLQNVLSAAAICVASTLALSSCSKEKEQAAATPAAVSQETLSQIKALGFGTQDVRAVEGGYVVEGDMLLTPELLASAPGYSTLRVGDEEQYRTTNLVTGLPRVLTVSISSSFNSYYVQAIDEAIRRYNAANLRVQFRRVSSGAQMPVKYSSNLGTGVLGQSGGFPSGGNPAPGFTLVPNVINSSNVNYIATIMAHEMGHCIGMRHTDYYNRAYSCGGSASNEGASTVGAILIPGTPSAAEPNSWMLACVGNGVNRPFTANDLTALNYIY
;
A
#
# COMPACT_ATOMS: atom_id res chain seq x y z
N MET A 1 -26.19 -91.51 -5.99
CA MET A 1 -25.75 -92.42 -7.12
C MET A 1 -25.01 -91.55 -8.15
N LYS A 2 -23.74 -91.90 -8.32
CA LYS A 2 -22.91 -91.90 -9.56
C LYS A 2 -22.87 -90.61 -10.35
N LEU A 3 -21.64 -89.94 -10.35
CA LEU A 3 -20.52 -90.12 -11.30
C LEU A 3 -20.89 -89.56 -12.68
N GLN A 4 -20.10 -88.78 -13.36
CA GLN A 4 -18.69 -88.70 -13.66
C GLN A 4 -18.44 -87.46 -14.53
N ASN A 5 -17.27 -86.82 -14.25
CA ASN A 5 -16.26 -86.29 -15.17
C ASN A 5 -16.63 -86.22 -16.67
N VAL A 6 -16.19 -85.13 -17.31
CA VAL A 6 -15.11 -85.14 -18.33
C VAL A 6 -14.58 -83.72 -18.57
N LEU A 7 -13.25 -83.65 -18.57
CA LEU A 7 -12.42 -82.55 -19.02
C LEU A 7 -12.60 -82.22 -20.51
N SER A 8 -12.45 -80.99 -20.90
CA SER A 8 -11.65 -80.67 -22.08
C SER A 8 -11.20 -79.21 -22.08
N ALA A 9 -9.95 -79.08 -22.29
CA ALA A 9 -9.17 -77.85 -22.37
C ALA A 9 -9.37 -77.12 -23.71
N ALA A 10 -9.00 -75.85 -23.69
CA ALA A 10 -8.30 -75.05 -24.67
C ALA A 10 -9.09 -73.77 -24.95
N ALA A 11 -8.52 -72.72 -24.86
CA ALA A 11 -7.57 -71.90 -25.50
C ALA A 11 -7.61 -70.48 -24.94
N ILE A 12 -6.47 -70.08 -24.52
CA ILE A 12 -6.11 -68.74 -24.07
C ILE A 12 -6.15 -67.80 -25.27
N CYS A 13 -6.93 -66.73 -25.23
CA CYS A 13 -6.69 -65.49 -25.98
C CYS A 13 -6.57 -64.34 -25.00
N VAL A 14 -5.34 -64.05 -24.66
CA VAL A 14 -4.98 -62.84 -23.91
C VAL A 14 -5.04 -61.66 -24.86
N ALA A 15 -6.10 -60.88 -24.80
CA ALA A 15 -6.17 -59.58 -25.43
C ALA A 15 -5.63 -58.55 -24.42
N SER A 16 -4.37 -58.20 -24.54
CA SER A 16 -3.76 -57.09 -23.78
C SER A 16 -4.27 -55.75 -24.29
N THR A 17 -5.25 -55.19 -23.60
CA THR A 17 -5.59 -53.77 -23.80
C THR A 17 -4.60 -52.93 -23.08
N LEU A 18 -3.67 -52.36 -23.83
CA LEU A 18 -2.79 -51.25 -23.39
C LEU A 18 -3.66 -50.03 -23.15
N ALA A 19 -4.01 -49.78 -21.90
CA ALA A 19 -4.54 -48.51 -21.48
C ALA A 19 -3.38 -47.49 -21.52
N LEU A 20 -3.35 -46.66 -22.57
CA LEU A 20 -2.51 -45.49 -22.64
C LEU A 20 -3.08 -44.48 -21.64
N SER A 21 -2.56 -44.50 -20.42
CA SER A 21 -2.76 -43.44 -19.45
C SER A 21 -2.01 -42.21 -19.97
N SER A 22 -2.73 -41.32 -20.65
CA SER A 22 -2.23 -39.98 -21.00
C SER A 22 -2.17 -39.17 -19.73
N CYS A 23 -1.03 -39.13 -19.05
CA CYS A 23 -0.71 -38.11 -18.10
C CYS A 23 -0.57 -36.78 -18.86
N SER A 24 -1.64 -36.05 -18.94
CA SER A 24 -1.53 -34.61 -19.19
C SER A 24 -0.78 -34.01 -17.99
N LYS A 25 0.52 -33.73 -18.16
CA LYS A 25 1.22 -32.80 -17.30
C LYS A 25 0.50 -31.46 -17.44
N GLU A 26 -0.37 -31.13 -16.48
CA GLU A 26 -0.65 -29.76 -16.22
C GLU A 26 0.72 -29.08 -16.04
N LYS A 27 1.02 -28.18 -16.95
CA LYS A 27 2.13 -27.25 -16.74
C LYS A 27 1.73 -26.43 -15.53
N GLU A 28 2.27 -26.78 -14.39
CA GLU A 28 2.32 -25.93 -13.24
C GLU A 28 2.91 -24.61 -13.75
N GLN A 29 2.04 -23.62 -13.90
CA GLN A 29 2.42 -22.29 -14.33
C GLN A 29 3.27 -21.75 -13.18
N ALA A 30 4.60 -21.90 -13.30
CA ALA A 30 5.54 -21.37 -12.35
C ALA A 30 5.16 -19.90 -12.14
N ALA A 31 4.83 -19.55 -10.90
CA ALA A 31 4.58 -18.17 -10.52
C ALA A 31 5.76 -17.36 -11.03
N ALA A 32 5.50 -16.42 -11.93
CA ALA A 32 6.54 -15.60 -12.51
C ALA A 32 7.31 -14.95 -11.37
N THR A 33 8.58 -15.26 -11.25
CA THR A 33 9.48 -14.57 -10.32
C THR A 33 9.36 -13.09 -10.63
N PRO A 34 9.09 -12.22 -9.65
CA PRO A 34 8.98 -10.79 -9.90
C PRO A 34 10.22 -10.33 -10.66
N ALA A 35 10.04 -9.67 -11.80
CA ALA A 35 11.15 -9.19 -12.61
C ALA A 35 12.03 -8.29 -11.73
N ALA A 36 13.34 -8.58 -11.70
CA ALA A 36 14.27 -7.76 -10.95
C ALA A 36 14.21 -6.31 -11.47
N VAL A 37 14.04 -5.35 -10.56
CA VAL A 37 13.99 -3.93 -10.89
C VAL A 37 15.35 -3.50 -11.45
N SER A 38 15.37 -2.80 -12.57
CA SER A 38 16.61 -2.38 -13.23
C SER A 38 17.42 -1.41 -12.36
N GLN A 39 18.75 -1.41 -12.50
CA GLN A 39 19.62 -0.47 -11.79
C GLN A 39 19.32 0.99 -12.17
N GLU A 40 18.90 1.23 -13.39
CA GLU A 40 18.45 2.55 -13.85
C GLU A 40 17.20 3.00 -13.09
N THR A 41 16.19 2.14 -13.00
CA THR A 41 14.98 2.41 -12.21
C THR A 41 15.29 2.64 -10.73
N LEU A 42 16.16 1.80 -10.14
CA LEU A 42 16.59 2.00 -8.75
C LEU A 42 17.32 3.34 -8.57
N SER A 43 18.11 3.76 -9.56
CA SER A 43 18.77 5.06 -9.53
C SER A 43 17.77 6.22 -9.63
N GLN A 44 16.73 6.10 -10.46
CA GLN A 44 15.64 7.07 -10.55
C GLN A 44 14.82 7.12 -9.26
N ILE A 45 14.48 5.97 -8.70
CA ILE A 45 13.81 5.87 -7.39
C ILE A 45 14.62 6.54 -6.30
N LYS A 46 15.94 6.27 -6.26
CA LYS A 46 16.86 6.91 -5.34
C LYS A 46 16.97 8.40 -5.59
N ALA A 47 16.98 8.84 -6.83
CA ALA A 47 17.01 10.28 -7.18
C ALA A 47 15.73 10.99 -6.77
N LEU A 48 14.58 10.31 -6.75
CA LEU A 48 13.33 10.81 -6.18
C LEU A 48 13.28 10.73 -4.65
N GLY A 49 14.22 10.03 -4.01
CA GLY A 49 14.42 9.98 -2.58
C GLY A 49 13.81 8.87 -1.81
N PHE A 50 13.38 7.91 -2.53
CA PHE A 50 12.86 6.71 -1.90
C PHE A 50 13.96 5.69 -1.61
N GLY A 51 13.73 4.85 -0.60
CA GLY A 51 14.53 3.66 -0.34
C GLY A 51 14.48 2.71 -1.53
N THR A 52 15.60 2.04 -1.80
CA THR A 52 15.71 1.10 -2.93
C THR A 52 15.77 -0.36 -2.47
N GLN A 53 15.56 -0.64 -1.19
CA GLN A 53 15.75 -1.98 -0.64
C GLN A 53 14.56 -2.91 -0.95
N ASP A 54 13.34 -2.44 -0.85
CA ASP A 54 12.12 -3.25 -1.02
C ASP A 54 11.29 -2.82 -2.24
N VAL A 55 11.96 -2.36 -3.29
CA VAL A 55 11.29 -1.93 -4.52
C VAL A 55 10.69 -3.12 -5.24
N ARG A 56 9.41 -3.03 -5.57
CA ARG A 56 8.67 -4.06 -6.29
C ARG A 56 8.04 -3.50 -7.56
N ALA A 57 8.28 -4.13 -8.70
CA ALA A 57 7.55 -3.85 -9.93
C ALA A 57 6.11 -4.33 -9.79
N VAL A 58 5.14 -3.48 -10.12
CA VAL A 58 3.71 -3.76 -10.10
C VAL A 58 3.06 -3.19 -11.36
N GLU A 59 1.80 -3.54 -11.60
CA GLU A 59 1.04 -2.89 -12.65
C GLU A 59 0.93 -1.38 -12.38
N GLY A 60 1.35 -0.57 -13.35
CA GLY A 60 1.33 0.89 -13.25
C GLY A 60 2.57 1.53 -12.63
N GLY A 61 3.62 0.77 -12.27
CA GLY A 61 4.87 1.36 -11.77
C GLY A 61 5.66 0.52 -10.78
N TYR A 62 6.20 1.17 -9.76
CA TYR A 62 7.02 0.53 -8.73
C TYR A 62 6.50 0.90 -7.35
N VAL A 63 6.30 -0.10 -6.51
CA VAL A 63 6.00 0.13 -5.08
C VAL A 63 7.30 0.32 -4.33
N VAL A 64 7.38 1.40 -3.59
CA VAL A 64 8.48 1.74 -2.69
C VAL A 64 7.94 1.94 -1.28
N GLU A 65 8.81 1.82 -0.29
CA GLU A 65 8.49 2.03 1.13
C GLU A 65 7.28 1.20 1.62
N GLY A 66 6.93 0.14 0.86
CA GLY A 66 5.89 -0.85 1.18
C GLY A 66 4.49 -0.50 0.72
N ASP A 67 4.13 0.76 0.56
CA ASP A 67 2.77 1.26 0.36
C ASP A 67 2.64 2.45 -0.62
N MET A 68 3.73 2.89 -1.26
CA MET A 68 3.71 3.99 -2.21
C MET A 68 3.98 3.54 -3.64
N LEU A 69 3.09 3.94 -4.56
CA LEU A 69 3.26 3.70 -5.99
C LEU A 69 3.98 4.87 -6.65
N LEU A 70 5.13 4.58 -7.27
CA LEU A 70 5.80 5.50 -8.20
C LEU A 70 5.42 5.12 -9.61
N THR A 71 4.68 6.00 -10.29
CA THR A 71 4.34 5.81 -11.70
C THR A 71 5.52 6.14 -12.61
N PRO A 72 5.54 5.65 -13.87
CA PRO A 72 6.59 6.01 -14.84
C PRO A 72 6.73 7.52 -15.05
N GLU A 73 5.61 8.26 -15.01
CA GLU A 73 5.61 9.72 -15.16
C GLU A 73 6.32 10.40 -13.98
N LEU A 74 6.09 9.90 -12.75
CA LEU A 74 6.77 10.41 -11.57
C LEU A 74 8.25 10.08 -11.61
N LEU A 75 8.64 8.88 -12.02
CA LEU A 75 10.04 8.48 -12.20
C LEU A 75 10.76 9.35 -13.23
N ALA A 76 10.09 9.68 -14.34
CA ALA A 76 10.65 10.55 -15.38
C ALA A 76 10.79 12.02 -14.94
N SER A 77 10.08 12.45 -13.90
CA SER A 77 10.13 13.82 -13.37
C SER A 77 11.27 14.06 -12.38
N ALA A 78 12.13 13.08 -12.13
CA ALA A 78 13.23 13.14 -11.18
C ALA A 78 14.20 14.30 -11.52
N PRO A 79 14.26 15.38 -10.74
CA PRO A 79 15.23 16.44 -10.97
C PRO A 79 16.58 16.07 -10.35
N GLY A 80 17.66 16.46 -11.02
CA GLY A 80 19.04 16.23 -10.57
C GLY A 80 19.49 17.15 -9.43
N TYR A 81 18.86 17.12 -8.26
CA TYR A 81 19.24 17.95 -7.11
C TYR A 81 19.81 17.13 -5.96
N SER A 82 20.82 17.68 -5.30
CA SER A 82 21.47 17.11 -4.12
C SER A 82 20.74 17.43 -2.82
N THR A 83 20.70 16.49 -1.90
CA THR A 83 19.93 16.47 -0.66
C THR A 83 20.64 17.19 0.48
N LEU A 84 19.89 17.98 1.27
CA LEU A 84 20.27 18.36 2.63
C LEU A 84 19.72 17.31 3.62
N ARG A 85 20.60 16.68 4.38
CA ARG A 85 20.22 15.86 5.54
C ARG A 85 19.98 16.78 6.73
N VAL A 86 18.80 16.71 7.33
CA VAL A 86 18.51 17.30 8.64
C VAL A 86 18.04 16.17 9.56
N GLY A 87 18.53 16.17 10.79
CA GLY A 87 18.52 15.04 11.74
C GLY A 87 17.18 14.53 12.25
N ASP A 88 17.24 13.70 13.29
CA ASP A 88 16.19 12.86 13.91
C ASP A 88 14.95 13.61 14.39
N GLU A 89 13.91 13.75 13.55
CA GLU A 89 12.66 14.47 13.89
C GLU A 89 11.44 13.79 13.27
N GLU A 90 10.21 13.99 13.82
CA GLU A 90 9.13 12.99 13.77
C GLU A 90 8.05 13.14 12.72
N GLN A 91 7.63 14.33 12.35
CA GLN A 91 6.55 14.50 11.41
C GLN A 91 7.13 15.08 10.11
N TYR A 92 6.99 14.30 9.05
CA TYR A 92 7.61 14.65 7.78
C TYR A 92 6.58 14.85 6.69
N ARG A 93 6.89 15.78 5.80
CA ARG A 93 6.12 16.04 4.60
C ARG A 93 6.98 15.97 3.35
N THR A 94 6.33 15.78 2.22
CA THR A 94 6.98 15.96 0.91
C THR A 94 7.15 17.43 0.57
N THR A 95 7.97 17.72 -0.43
CA THR A 95 8.13 19.07 -1.00
C THR A 95 6.81 19.55 -1.61
N ASN A 96 6.10 18.68 -2.31
CA ASN A 96 4.83 18.98 -2.93
C ASN A 96 3.68 18.77 -1.93
N LEU A 97 2.80 19.76 -1.85
CA LEU A 97 1.61 19.74 -1.02
C LEU A 97 0.38 20.11 -1.87
N VAL A 98 -0.80 19.90 -1.33
CA VAL A 98 -2.03 20.43 -1.92
C VAL A 98 -2.04 21.93 -1.77
N THR A 99 -2.37 22.66 -2.83
CA THR A 99 -2.43 24.12 -2.88
C THR A 99 -3.83 24.64 -3.24
N GLY A 100 -3.99 25.96 -3.32
CA GLY A 100 -5.29 26.56 -3.60
C GLY A 100 -6.26 26.45 -2.42
N LEU A 101 -5.75 26.62 -1.20
CA LEU A 101 -6.51 26.54 0.06
C LEU A 101 -7.31 27.83 0.35
N PRO A 102 -8.46 27.76 1.02
CA PRO A 102 -9.12 26.54 1.53
C PRO A 102 -9.73 25.70 0.42
N ARG A 103 -9.72 24.37 0.60
CA ARG A 103 -10.14 23.43 -0.45
C ARG A 103 -10.84 22.20 0.12
N VAL A 104 -11.91 21.75 -0.56
CA VAL A 104 -12.56 20.48 -0.27
C VAL A 104 -12.12 19.45 -1.28
N LEU A 105 -11.45 18.39 -0.82
CA LEU A 105 -11.05 17.24 -1.61
C LEU A 105 -12.17 16.20 -1.61
N THR A 106 -12.43 15.61 -2.77
CA THR A 106 -13.46 14.59 -2.90
C THR A 106 -12.88 13.19 -2.86
N VAL A 107 -13.53 12.29 -2.12
CA VAL A 107 -13.17 10.88 -1.95
C VAL A 107 -14.33 10.02 -2.41
N SER A 108 -14.07 8.98 -3.17
CA SER A 108 -15.06 7.94 -3.49
C SER A 108 -14.53 6.57 -3.08
N ILE A 109 -15.42 5.62 -2.87
CA ILE A 109 -15.03 4.25 -2.53
C ILE A 109 -15.69 3.28 -3.51
N SER A 110 -14.92 2.27 -3.97
CA SER A 110 -15.40 1.24 -4.88
C SER A 110 -16.59 0.47 -4.29
N SER A 111 -17.56 0.13 -5.12
CA SER A 111 -18.70 -0.72 -4.74
C SER A 111 -18.31 -2.16 -4.37
N SER A 112 -17.06 -2.56 -4.64
CA SER A 112 -16.52 -3.86 -4.23
C SER A 112 -16.27 -3.96 -2.73
N PHE A 113 -16.30 -2.86 -1.99
CA PHE A 113 -16.15 -2.85 -0.54
C PHE A 113 -17.48 -3.08 0.17
N ASN A 114 -17.45 -3.81 1.28
CA ASN A 114 -18.62 -3.96 2.16
C ASN A 114 -18.85 -2.71 3.02
N SER A 115 -19.95 -2.73 3.79
CA SER A 115 -20.39 -1.57 4.60
C SER A 115 -19.38 -1.12 5.67
N TYR A 116 -18.54 -2.00 6.22
CA TYR A 116 -17.52 -1.62 7.21
C TYR A 116 -16.48 -0.66 6.61
N TYR A 117 -16.08 -0.88 5.36
CA TYR A 117 -15.16 0.01 4.66
C TYR A 117 -15.80 1.34 4.30
N VAL A 118 -17.11 1.34 3.97
CA VAL A 118 -17.86 2.58 3.72
C VAL A 118 -17.94 3.41 5.01
N GLN A 119 -18.21 2.79 6.15
CA GLN A 119 -18.19 3.46 7.44
C GLN A 119 -16.79 3.95 7.82
N ALA A 120 -15.76 3.17 7.48
CA ALA A 120 -14.37 3.51 7.79
C ALA A 120 -13.87 4.73 7.01
N ILE A 121 -14.23 4.87 5.73
CA ILE A 121 -13.87 6.09 4.99
C ILE A 121 -14.61 7.32 5.51
N ASP A 122 -15.87 7.17 5.91
CA ASP A 122 -16.62 8.26 6.55
C ASP A 122 -15.98 8.67 7.89
N GLU A 123 -15.50 7.70 8.68
CA GLU A 123 -14.76 7.96 9.91
C GLU A 123 -13.40 8.62 9.65
N ALA A 124 -12.64 8.17 8.66
CA ALA A 124 -11.38 8.81 8.29
C ALA A 124 -11.59 10.27 7.87
N ILE A 125 -12.59 10.53 7.03
CA ILE A 125 -13.01 11.89 6.63
C ILE A 125 -13.40 12.72 7.85
N ARG A 126 -14.15 12.16 8.79
CA ARG A 126 -14.55 12.83 10.02
C ARG A 126 -13.33 13.23 10.86
N ARG A 127 -12.32 12.37 10.96
CA ARG A 127 -11.07 12.67 11.70
C ARG A 127 -10.36 13.89 11.13
N TYR A 128 -10.16 13.92 9.82
CA TYR A 128 -9.54 15.08 9.16
C TYR A 128 -10.36 16.35 9.30
N ASN A 129 -11.67 16.27 9.09
CA ASN A 129 -12.54 17.45 9.16
C ASN A 129 -12.67 17.99 10.59
N ALA A 130 -12.57 17.14 11.61
CA ALA A 130 -12.55 17.55 13.01
C ALA A 130 -11.30 18.35 13.40
N ALA A 131 -10.21 18.26 12.63
CA ALA A 131 -9.00 19.05 12.83
C ALA A 131 -9.12 20.50 12.34
N ASN A 132 -10.23 20.89 11.70
CA ASN A 132 -10.51 22.25 11.20
C ASN A 132 -9.44 22.83 10.26
N LEU A 133 -8.83 21.97 9.44
CA LEU A 133 -7.82 22.35 8.48
C LEU A 133 -8.39 23.15 7.31
N ARG A 134 -7.53 23.86 6.59
CA ARG A 134 -7.92 24.51 5.31
C ARG A 134 -8.12 23.48 4.17
N VAL A 135 -7.67 22.23 4.34
CA VAL A 135 -8.07 21.07 3.55
C VAL A 135 -9.17 20.33 4.27
N GLN A 136 -10.32 20.18 3.62
CA GLN A 136 -11.46 19.40 4.11
C GLN A 136 -11.75 18.26 3.13
N PHE A 137 -12.43 17.23 3.57
CA PHE A 137 -12.74 16.06 2.75
C PHE A 137 -14.26 15.83 2.69
N ARG A 138 -14.72 15.34 1.55
CA ARG A 138 -16.12 14.97 1.35
C ARG A 138 -16.23 13.71 0.51
N ARG A 139 -17.01 12.75 0.98
CA ARG A 139 -17.31 11.57 0.17
C ARG A 139 -18.32 11.92 -0.94
N VAL A 140 -18.07 11.38 -2.15
CA VAL A 140 -18.93 11.44 -3.33
C VAL A 140 -19.13 10.05 -3.90
N SER A 141 -20.17 9.87 -4.71
CA SER A 141 -20.49 8.56 -5.30
C SER A 141 -19.54 8.18 -6.46
N SER A 142 -19.06 9.17 -7.21
CA SER A 142 -18.17 8.97 -8.37
C SER A 142 -17.42 10.26 -8.71
N GLY A 143 -16.42 10.17 -9.60
CA GLY A 143 -15.66 11.34 -10.08
C GLY A 143 -14.82 12.02 -9.00
N ALA A 144 -14.43 11.30 -7.96
CA ALA A 144 -13.60 11.83 -6.89
C ALA A 144 -12.16 12.10 -7.35
N GLN A 145 -11.52 13.09 -6.73
CA GLN A 145 -10.09 13.32 -6.88
C GLN A 145 -9.25 12.20 -6.26
N MET A 146 -9.78 11.58 -5.20
CA MET A 146 -9.13 10.51 -4.44
C MET A 146 -10.05 9.27 -4.39
N PRO A 147 -10.11 8.44 -5.45
CA PRO A 147 -10.84 7.18 -5.42
C PRO A 147 -10.14 6.14 -4.54
N VAL A 148 -10.89 5.47 -3.67
CA VAL A 148 -10.45 4.30 -2.91
C VAL A 148 -10.74 3.05 -3.73
N LYS A 149 -9.69 2.37 -4.18
CA LYS A 149 -9.73 1.21 -5.05
C LYS A 149 -9.60 -0.08 -4.25
N TYR A 150 -10.25 -1.13 -4.74
CA TYR A 150 -10.13 -2.48 -4.20
C TYR A 150 -9.04 -3.25 -4.95
N SER A 151 -8.19 -3.96 -4.21
CA SER A 151 -7.32 -5.01 -4.77
C SER A 151 -7.46 -6.30 -3.96
N SER A 152 -7.34 -7.43 -4.62
CA SER A 152 -7.24 -8.74 -3.94
C SER A 152 -5.82 -9.00 -3.43
N ASN A 153 -4.80 -8.33 -3.98
CA ASN A 153 -3.40 -8.53 -3.63
C ASN A 153 -2.54 -7.34 -4.11
N LEU A 154 -1.72 -6.81 -3.21
CA LEU A 154 -0.65 -5.84 -3.50
C LEU A 154 0.73 -6.36 -3.03
N GLY A 155 0.80 -7.64 -2.67
CA GLY A 155 1.98 -8.28 -2.08
C GLY A 155 1.76 -8.68 -0.61
N THR A 156 2.70 -9.45 -0.09
CA THR A 156 2.58 -10.04 1.26
C THR A 156 2.54 -8.95 2.33
N GLY A 157 1.50 -8.98 3.15
CA GLY A 157 1.35 -8.09 4.31
C GLY A 157 0.93 -6.66 3.99
N VAL A 158 0.75 -6.28 2.71
CA VAL A 158 0.35 -4.91 2.33
C VAL A 158 -1.13 -4.71 2.60
N LEU A 159 -1.47 -3.76 3.49
CA LEU A 159 -2.85 -3.42 3.86
C LEU A 159 -3.45 -2.42 2.87
N GLY A 160 -2.66 -1.44 2.45
CA GLY A 160 -3.02 -0.37 1.54
C GLY A 160 -1.83 0.12 0.73
N GLN A 161 -2.11 0.99 -0.22
CA GLN A 161 -1.11 1.62 -1.06
C GLN A 161 -1.65 2.94 -1.59
N SER A 162 -0.98 4.03 -1.25
CA SER A 162 -1.25 5.36 -1.82
C SER A 162 -0.93 5.38 -3.32
N GLY A 163 -1.68 6.16 -4.09
CA GLY A 163 -1.39 6.46 -5.49
C GLY A 163 -0.20 7.42 -5.69
N GLY A 164 0.60 7.65 -4.65
CA GLY A 164 1.75 8.55 -4.61
C GLY A 164 1.52 9.76 -3.72
N PHE A 165 2.17 10.86 -4.08
CA PHE A 165 2.12 12.14 -3.36
C PHE A 165 1.48 13.26 -4.21
N PRO A 166 1.17 14.42 -3.61
CA PRO A 166 0.64 15.56 -4.34
C PRO A 166 1.52 15.97 -5.52
N SER A 167 0.89 16.33 -6.61
CA SER A 167 1.58 16.84 -7.81
C SER A 167 0.80 18.01 -8.41
N GLY A 168 1.51 19.07 -8.85
CA GLY A 168 0.89 20.26 -9.42
C GLY A 168 -0.13 20.93 -8.50
N GLY A 169 0.03 20.82 -7.18
CA GLY A 169 -0.90 21.36 -6.18
C GLY A 169 -2.19 20.54 -6.00
N ASN A 170 -2.31 19.38 -6.62
CA ASN A 170 -3.43 18.46 -6.44
C ASN A 170 -3.03 17.28 -5.55
N PRO A 171 -3.99 16.64 -4.84
CA PRO A 171 -3.72 15.43 -4.09
C PRO A 171 -3.28 14.30 -5.02
N ALA A 172 -2.60 13.28 -4.48
CA ALA A 172 -2.39 12.04 -5.21
C ALA A 172 -3.74 11.42 -5.66
N PRO A 173 -3.75 10.58 -6.74
CA PRO A 173 -4.98 10.07 -7.34
C PRO A 173 -5.62 8.92 -6.52
N GLY A 174 -5.74 9.12 -5.19
CA GLY A 174 -6.35 8.19 -4.25
C GLY A 174 -5.42 7.05 -3.82
N PHE A 175 -6.01 5.95 -3.38
CA PHE A 175 -5.28 4.82 -2.83
C PHE A 175 -6.02 3.50 -3.04
N THR A 176 -5.31 2.40 -2.86
CA THR A 176 -5.85 1.04 -3.00
C THR A 176 -5.75 0.31 -1.67
N LEU A 177 -6.77 -0.45 -1.30
CA LEU A 177 -6.76 -1.31 -0.10
C LEU A 177 -6.91 -2.78 -0.47
N VAL A 178 -6.38 -3.65 0.40
CA VAL A 178 -6.43 -5.12 0.28
C VAL A 178 -7.27 -5.72 1.40
N PRO A 179 -8.60 -5.80 1.25
CA PRO A 179 -9.50 -6.29 2.30
C PRO A 179 -9.16 -7.68 2.81
N ASN A 180 -8.64 -8.57 1.95
CA ASN A 180 -8.25 -9.92 2.33
C ASN A 180 -7.07 -9.95 3.31
N VAL A 181 -6.18 -8.95 3.27
CA VAL A 181 -5.05 -8.81 4.20
C VAL A 181 -5.48 -8.07 5.46
N ILE A 182 -6.27 -7.00 5.32
CA ILE A 182 -6.84 -6.26 6.46
C ILE A 182 -7.71 -7.19 7.31
N ASN A 183 -8.51 -8.04 6.70
CA ASN A 183 -9.34 -9.09 7.29
C ASN A 183 -10.02 -8.68 8.61
N SER A 184 -10.72 -7.55 8.60
CA SER A 184 -11.34 -6.97 9.79
C SER A 184 -12.70 -6.35 9.49
N SER A 185 -13.57 -6.37 10.50
CA SER A 185 -14.82 -5.60 10.56
C SER A 185 -14.72 -4.41 11.53
N ASN A 186 -13.55 -4.17 12.12
CA ASN A 186 -13.32 -3.05 13.02
C ASN A 186 -13.19 -1.75 12.22
N VAL A 187 -14.25 -0.97 12.21
CA VAL A 187 -14.34 0.30 11.48
C VAL A 187 -13.20 1.27 11.86
N ASN A 188 -12.85 1.35 13.14
CA ASN A 188 -11.80 2.27 13.60
C ASN A 188 -10.40 1.85 13.16
N TYR A 189 -10.14 0.54 13.10
CA TYR A 189 -8.88 0.01 12.55
C TYR A 189 -8.79 0.27 11.05
N ILE A 190 -9.85 -0.03 10.29
CA ILE A 190 -9.89 0.24 8.85
C ILE A 190 -9.77 1.74 8.57
N ALA A 191 -10.41 2.58 9.39
CA ALA A 191 -10.32 4.03 9.29
C ALA A 191 -8.90 4.56 9.58
N THR A 192 -8.14 3.90 10.45
CA THR A 192 -6.73 4.23 10.69
C THR A 192 -5.91 4.00 9.42
N ILE A 193 -6.08 2.85 8.75
CA ILE A 193 -5.40 2.56 7.49
C ILE A 193 -5.80 3.58 6.41
N MET A 194 -7.10 3.86 6.27
CA MET A 194 -7.59 4.83 5.28
C MET A 194 -7.08 6.24 5.56
N ALA A 195 -7.06 6.69 6.82
CA ALA A 195 -6.53 7.99 7.18
C ALA A 195 -5.02 8.10 6.90
N HIS A 196 -4.27 7.01 7.08
CA HIS A 196 -2.86 6.92 6.74
C HIS A 196 -2.65 7.11 5.23
N GLU A 197 -3.35 6.34 4.39
CA GLU A 197 -3.25 6.48 2.93
C GLU A 197 -3.69 7.87 2.44
N MET A 198 -4.71 8.45 3.06
CA MET A 198 -5.11 9.84 2.80
C MET A 198 -3.99 10.82 3.18
N GLY A 199 -3.23 10.54 4.23
CA GLY A 199 -2.07 11.31 4.65
C GLY A 199 -1.02 11.39 3.54
N HIS A 200 -0.65 10.27 2.94
CA HIS A 200 0.24 10.25 1.79
C HIS A 200 -0.32 11.04 0.61
N CYS A 201 -1.61 10.88 0.33
CA CYS A 201 -2.25 11.60 -0.77
C CYS A 201 -2.21 13.13 -0.61
N ILE A 202 -2.05 13.66 0.58
CA ILE A 202 -1.91 15.09 0.85
C ILE A 202 -0.46 15.50 1.20
N GLY A 203 0.51 14.59 1.14
CA GLY A 203 1.93 14.92 1.25
C GLY A 203 2.59 14.57 2.58
N MET A 204 1.93 13.83 3.48
CA MET A 204 2.58 13.30 4.69
C MET A 204 3.46 12.10 4.35
N ARG A 205 4.58 11.97 5.03
CA ARG A 205 5.46 10.79 5.00
C ARG A 205 5.35 10.00 6.30
N HIS A 206 5.96 8.80 6.31
CA HIS A 206 6.04 8.02 7.54
C HIS A 206 6.81 8.78 8.61
N THR A 207 6.30 8.74 9.84
CA THR A 207 6.96 9.36 10.99
C THR A 207 8.23 8.65 11.38
N ASP A 208 8.30 7.35 11.14
CA ASP A 208 9.47 6.50 11.37
C ASP A 208 10.27 6.20 10.09
N TYR A 209 10.18 7.07 9.05
CA TYR A 209 10.86 6.86 7.76
C TYR A 209 12.38 6.64 7.89
N TYR A 210 13.02 7.22 8.88
CA TYR A 210 14.46 7.07 9.13
C TYR A 210 14.82 5.71 9.75
N ASN A 211 13.86 5.03 10.38
CA ASN A 211 14.02 3.70 10.94
C ASN A 211 12.68 2.96 11.03
N ARG A 212 12.25 2.34 9.96
CA ARG A 212 10.99 1.57 9.91
C ARG A 212 10.89 0.44 10.93
N ALA A 213 12.01 -0.07 11.44
CA ALA A 213 12.00 -1.08 12.48
C ALA A 213 11.27 -0.60 13.76
N TYR A 214 11.11 0.70 13.93
CA TYR A 214 10.38 1.26 15.06
C TYR A 214 8.93 0.77 15.11
N SER A 215 8.18 0.82 14.02
CA SER A 215 6.79 0.35 13.98
C SER A 215 6.64 -1.06 13.38
N CYS A 216 7.52 -1.45 12.46
CA CYS A 216 7.42 -2.71 11.73
C CYS A 216 8.22 -3.85 12.38
N GLY A 217 9.15 -3.54 13.29
CA GLY A 217 10.11 -4.51 13.81
C GLY A 217 11.16 -4.91 12.76
N GLY A 218 11.98 -5.92 13.10
CA GLY A 218 13.03 -6.39 12.20
C GLY A 218 14.28 -5.52 12.20
N SER A 219 15.02 -5.50 11.09
CA SER A 219 16.25 -4.72 10.94
C SER A 219 15.95 -3.26 10.67
N ALA A 220 16.80 -2.36 11.18
CA ALA A 220 16.72 -0.94 10.91
C ALA A 220 16.77 -0.67 9.40
N SER A 221 15.83 0.11 8.90
CA SER A 221 15.69 0.44 7.49
C SER A 221 15.29 1.92 7.38
N ASN A 222 16.04 2.68 6.58
CA ASN A 222 15.79 4.09 6.33
C ASN A 222 15.21 4.25 4.92
N GLU A 223 14.05 4.87 4.82
CA GLU A 223 13.34 5.10 3.56
C GLU A 223 14.02 6.18 2.69
N GLY A 224 14.88 7.01 3.31
CA GLY A 224 15.53 8.12 2.60
C GLY A 224 14.64 9.36 2.48
N ALA A 225 15.26 10.49 2.21
CA ALA A 225 14.59 11.80 2.27
C ALA A 225 14.58 12.59 0.97
N SER A 226 15.30 12.18 -0.06
CA SER A 226 15.78 13.02 -1.14
C SER A 226 14.76 13.97 -1.85
N THR A 227 14.44 13.86 -3.14
CA THR A 227 13.80 14.98 -3.88
C THR A 227 12.32 15.19 -3.63
N VAL A 228 11.57 14.13 -3.25
CA VAL A 228 10.19 14.31 -2.75
C VAL A 228 10.20 14.96 -1.37
N GLY A 229 11.35 14.92 -0.71
CA GLY A 229 11.59 15.48 0.61
C GLY A 229 11.10 14.56 1.74
N ALA A 230 11.87 14.51 2.81
CA ALA A 230 11.36 14.26 4.14
C ALA A 230 11.66 15.54 4.91
N ILE A 231 10.80 16.53 4.71
CA ILE A 231 10.96 17.85 5.31
C ILE A 231 10.28 17.80 6.66
N LEU A 232 11.05 18.01 7.71
CA LEU A 232 10.52 18.15 9.05
C LEU A 232 9.43 19.21 9.10
N ILE A 233 8.38 18.89 9.84
CA ILE A 233 7.32 19.84 10.12
C ILE A 233 7.63 20.53 11.46
N PRO A 234 7.89 21.85 11.47
CA PRO A 234 8.21 22.58 12.69
C PRO A 234 7.13 22.45 13.77
N GLY A 235 7.57 22.34 15.01
CA GLY A 235 6.69 22.22 16.17
C GLY A 235 6.32 20.78 16.53
N THR A 236 6.79 19.81 15.76
CA THR A 236 6.65 18.39 16.13
C THR A 236 7.89 17.88 16.88
N PRO A 237 7.77 16.82 17.68
CA PRO A 237 8.88 16.26 18.45
C PRO A 237 10.04 15.77 17.57
N SER A 238 11.15 15.43 18.17
CA SER A 238 12.35 14.87 17.51
C SER A 238 12.52 13.36 17.66
N ALA A 239 11.54 12.66 18.21
CA ALA A 239 11.56 11.20 18.40
C ALA A 239 10.24 10.56 17.96
N ALA A 240 10.25 9.33 17.38
CA ALA A 240 9.08 8.67 16.85
C ALA A 240 7.95 8.47 17.89
N GLU A 241 6.75 8.91 17.56
CA GLU A 241 5.59 8.80 18.43
C GLU A 241 4.88 7.46 18.20
N PRO A 242 4.77 6.59 19.23
CA PRO A 242 4.26 5.23 19.06
C PRO A 242 2.80 5.16 18.59
N ASN A 243 2.06 6.27 18.70
CA ASN A 243 0.65 6.35 18.37
C ASN A 243 0.34 7.21 17.13
N SER A 244 1.35 7.76 16.44
CA SER A 244 1.10 8.52 15.22
C SER A 244 0.41 7.68 14.16
N TRP A 245 -0.56 8.29 13.48
CA TRP A 245 -1.28 7.62 12.39
C TRP A 245 -0.40 7.40 11.16
N MET A 246 0.71 8.14 11.01
CA MET A 246 1.67 8.01 9.91
C MET A 246 2.85 7.09 10.20
N LEU A 247 2.81 6.24 11.21
CA LEU A 247 3.78 5.16 11.36
C LEU A 247 3.64 4.15 10.21
N ALA A 248 4.76 3.68 9.67
CA ALA A 248 4.81 2.79 8.50
C ALA A 248 4.05 1.46 8.69
N CYS A 249 3.98 0.94 9.93
CA CYS A 249 3.24 -0.28 10.22
C CYS A 249 2.21 -0.08 11.34
N VAL A 250 1.08 -0.76 11.21
CA VAL A 250 0.02 -0.80 12.21
C VAL A 250 -0.33 -2.24 12.58
N GLY A 251 -0.42 -2.53 13.88
CA GLY A 251 -0.85 -3.83 14.38
C GLY A 251 -2.32 -4.11 14.05
N ASN A 252 -2.68 -5.38 13.88
CA ASN A 252 -4.05 -5.78 13.60
C ASN A 252 -5.01 -5.27 14.67
N GLY A 253 -6.11 -4.65 14.26
CA GLY A 253 -7.15 -4.12 15.16
C GLY A 253 -6.79 -2.80 15.86
N VAL A 254 -5.57 -2.28 15.71
CA VAL A 254 -5.13 -1.06 16.39
C VAL A 254 -5.82 0.16 15.77
N ASN A 255 -6.38 1.01 16.65
CA ASN A 255 -6.96 2.29 16.29
C ASN A 255 -5.97 3.42 16.64
N ARG A 256 -5.60 4.23 15.65
CA ARG A 256 -4.76 5.43 15.81
C ARG A 256 -5.51 6.67 15.37
N PRO A 257 -6.27 7.33 16.25
CA PRO A 257 -6.75 8.69 16.00
C PRO A 257 -5.56 9.65 15.95
N PHE A 258 -5.74 10.84 15.38
CA PHE A 258 -4.68 11.84 15.36
C PHE A 258 -4.26 12.24 16.78
N THR A 259 -2.96 12.19 17.03
CA THR A 259 -2.35 12.67 18.28
C THR A 259 -2.26 14.20 18.27
N ALA A 260 -1.84 14.79 19.37
CA ALA A 260 -1.59 16.24 19.45
C ALA A 260 -0.48 16.67 18.47
N ASN A 261 0.55 15.83 18.29
CA ASN A 261 1.66 16.09 17.37
C ASN A 261 1.23 15.94 15.91
N ASP A 262 0.41 14.95 15.61
CA ASP A 262 -0.21 14.79 14.29
C ASP A 262 -1.05 16.02 13.90
N LEU A 263 -1.84 16.53 14.85
CA LEU A 263 -2.62 17.76 14.66
C LEU A 263 -1.71 18.99 14.49
N THR A 264 -0.61 19.09 15.23
CA THR A 264 0.39 20.15 15.07
C THR A 264 0.95 20.13 13.65
N ALA A 265 1.33 18.95 13.15
CA ALA A 265 1.83 18.77 11.80
C ALA A 265 0.81 19.17 10.74
N LEU A 266 -0.43 18.67 10.85
CA LEU A 266 -1.50 18.96 9.91
C LEU A 266 -1.86 20.46 9.90
N ASN A 267 -1.95 21.11 11.05
CA ASN A 267 -2.22 22.55 11.15
C ASN A 267 -1.08 23.44 10.64
N TYR A 268 0.17 22.94 10.67
CA TYR A 268 1.29 23.67 10.09
C TYR A 268 1.23 23.74 8.58
N ILE A 269 0.78 22.65 7.92
CA ILE A 269 0.78 22.56 6.46
C ILE A 269 -0.56 22.92 5.83
N TYR A 270 -1.68 22.77 6.55
CA TYR A 270 -3.04 22.96 6.07
C TYR A 270 -3.90 23.81 7.00
#